data_69627bae254317145f8ca27c6f2fde54
#
_entry.id   69627bae254317145f8ca27c6f2fde54
#
_cell.length_a   1.000
_cell.length_b   1.000
_cell.length_c   1.000
_cell.angle_alpha   90.00
_cell.angle_beta   90.00
_cell.angle_gamma   90.00
#
_symmetry.space_group_name_H-M   'P 1'
#
loop_
_entity.id
_entity.type
_entity.pdbx_description
1 polymer ?
#
loop_
_entity_poly.entity_id
_entity_poly.type
_entity_poly.pdbx_seq_one_letter_code
_entity_poly.pdbx_strand_id
1 'polypeptide(L)'
;MEFTLEKLEVYNIAEKFSDDIWHIVDKWDHFKKDTIGKHLVRAADSISANIAEGYGRYFYKESKQFYFYSRGSIQETKSWLSKCLRRKILTSEIGEPLIELCKKILLMLNAFIKFVRNSQKNN
;
A
#
# COMPACT_ATOMS: atom_id res chain seq x y z
N MET A 1 -23.85 -5.68 13.95
CA MET A 1 -22.43 -6.06 13.87
C MET A 1 -21.60 -4.84 13.48
N GLU A 2 -20.63 -4.53 14.29
CA GLU A 2 -19.78 -3.35 14.07
C GLU A 2 -18.76 -3.63 12.96
N PHE A 3 -18.57 -2.63 12.08
CA PHE A 3 -17.51 -2.71 11.06
C PHE A 3 -16.21 -2.23 11.67
N THR A 4 -15.15 -3.04 11.54
CA THR A 4 -13.83 -2.75 12.09
C THR A 4 -12.79 -2.69 10.98
N LEU A 5 -11.63 -2.09 11.27
CA LEU A 5 -10.52 -2.01 10.31
C LEU A 5 -10.13 -3.40 9.78
N GLU A 6 -10.15 -4.41 10.66
CA GLU A 6 -9.78 -5.78 10.30
C GLU A 6 -10.72 -6.43 9.29
N LYS A 7 -11.90 -5.85 9.08
CA LYS A 7 -12.86 -6.31 8.06
C LYS A 7 -12.73 -5.56 6.74
N LEU A 8 -11.89 -4.54 6.69
CA LEU A 8 -11.70 -3.74 5.48
C LEU A 8 -10.77 -4.47 4.51
N GLU A 9 -11.33 -4.90 3.39
CA GLU A 9 -10.60 -5.74 2.43
C GLU A 9 -9.33 -5.08 1.89
N VAL A 10 -9.41 -3.79 1.52
CA VAL A 10 -8.24 -3.09 0.97
C VAL A 10 -7.11 -3.00 1.98
N TYR A 11 -7.45 -2.83 3.27
CA TYR A 11 -6.45 -2.85 4.33
C TYR A 11 -5.76 -4.21 4.43
N ASN A 12 -6.54 -5.27 4.44
CA ASN A 12 -6.00 -6.63 4.59
C ASN A 12 -5.11 -7.01 3.41
N ILE A 13 -5.50 -6.66 2.19
CA ILE A 13 -4.68 -6.94 1.01
C ILE A 13 -3.38 -6.13 1.05
N ALA A 14 -3.46 -4.86 1.47
CA ALA A 14 -2.28 -4.02 1.60
C ALA A 14 -1.32 -4.54 2.67
N GLU A 15 -1.85 -5.05 3.80
CA GLU A 15 -1.04 -5.65 4.85
C GLU A 15 -0.31 -6.89 4.35
N LYS A 16 -1.03 -7.79 3.68
CA LYS A 16 -0.42 -8.99 3.11
C LYS A 16 0.65 -8.62 2.08
N PHE A 17 0.36 -7.64 1.24
CA PHE A 17 1.30 -7.16 0.25
C PHE A 17 2.59 -6.65 0.90
N SER A 18 2.48 -5.86 1.96
CA SER A 18 3.67 -5.34 2.64
C SER A 18 4.48 -6.46 3.32
N ASP A 19 3.79 -7.47 3.86
CA ASP A 19 4.48 -8.64 4.42
C ASP A 19 5.24 -9.41 3.35
N ASP A 20 4.65 -9.59 2.18
CA ASP A 20 5.32 -10.25 1.06
C ASP A 20 6.57 -9.48 0.63
N ILE A 21 6.47 -8.15 0.56
CA ILE A 21 7.61 -7.28 0.25
C ILE A 21 8.70 -7.43 1.32
N TRP A 22 8.32 -7.42 2.59
CA TRP A 22 9.25 -7.62 3.69
C TRP A 22 10.05 -8.92 3.52
N HIS A 23 9.35 -10.03 3.26
CA HIS A 23 10.00 -11.34 3.13
C HIS A 23 10.93 -11.40 1.93
N ILE A 24 10.59 -10.74 0.84
CA ILE A 24 11.45 -10.67 -0.34
C ILE A 24 12.73 -9.90 -0.01
N VAL A 25 12.59 -8.70 0.55
CA VAL A 25 13.73 -7.82 0.83
C VAL A 25 14.62 -8.41 1.92
N ASP A 26 14.03 -9.10 2.90
CA ASP A 26 14.79 -9.70 4.00
C ASP A 26 15.86 -10.69 3.52
N LYS A 27 15.69 -11.25 2.33
CA LYS A 27 16.65 -12.20 1.76
C LYS A 27 17.75 -11.54 0.92
N TRP A 28 17.69 -10.23 0.72
CA TRP A 28 18.68 -9.51 -0.08
C TRP A 28 19.98 -9.32 0.70
N ASP A 29 21.08 -9.08 -0.02
CA ASP A 29 22.36 -8.73 0.61
C ASP A 29 22.25 -7.35 1.28
N HIS A 30 23.25 -7.06 2.11
CA HIS A 30 23.26 -5.83 2.91
C HIS A 30 23.15 -4.56 2.06
N PHE A 31 23.89 -4.49 0.94
CA PHE A 31 23.87 -3.30 0.11
C PHE A 31 22.48 -3.02 -0.45
N LYS A 32 21.82 -4.04 -0.98
CA LYS A 32 20.46 -3.89 -1.53
C LYS A 32 19.44 -3.56 -0.45
N LYS A 33 19.57 -4.19 0.72
CA LYS A 33 18.69 -3.87 1.86
C LYS A 33 18.84 -2.43 2.28
N ASP A 34 20.07 -1.94 2.39
CA ASP A 34 20.38 -0.61 2.91
C ASP A 34 20.16 0.51 1.90
N THR A 35 19.89 0.17 0.67
CA THR A 35 19.60 1.13 -0.40
C THR A 35 18.15 1.01 -0.84
N ILE A 36 17.92 0.30 -1.94
CA ILE A 36 16.59 0.18 -2.53
C ILE A 36 15.61 -0.60 -1.61
N GLY A 37 16.12 -1.57 -0.86
CA GLY A 37 15.28 -2.42 -0.01
C GLY A 37 14.53 -1.64 1.04
N LYS A 38 15.22 -0.77 1.78
CA LYS A 38 14.56 0.01 2.83
C LYS A 38 13.53 0.98 2.28
N HIS A 39 13.76 1.54 1.11
CA HIS A 39 12.79 2.44 0.47
C HIS A 39 11.54 1.68 0.03
N LEU A 40 11.73 0.50 -0.56
CA LEU A 40 10.63 -0.34 -0.99
C LEU A 40 9.78 -0.79 0.20
N VAL A 41 10.41 -1.26 1.28
CA VAL A 41 9.71 -1.69 2.49
C VAL A 41 8.92 -0.55 3.10
N ARG A 42 9.54 0.63 3.25
CA ARG A 42 8.87 1.81 3.81
C ARG A 42 7.64 2.21 3.00
N ALA A 43 7.80 2.26 1.67
CA ALA A 43 6.68 2.63 0.80
C ALA A 43 5.54 1.63 0.92
N ALA A 44 5.85 0.33 0.87
CA ALA A 44 4.84 -0.72 0.98
C ALA A 44 4.14 -0.69 2.33
N ASP A 45 4.89 -0.57 3.42
CA ASP A 45 4.31 -0.51 4.78
C ASP A 45 3.41 0.72 4.95
N SER A 46 3.74 1.83 4.30
CA SER A 46 2.97 3.06 4.42
C SER A 46 1.58 2.97 3.79
N ILE A 47 1.35 2.03 2.87
CA ILE A 47 0.04 1.87 2.24
C ILE A 47 -1.01 1.54 3.30
N SER A 48 -0.84 0.43 4.00
CA SER A 48 -1.80 -0.01 5.02
C SER A 48 -1.75 0.87 6.26
N ALA A 49 -0.58 1.36 6.63
CA ALA A 49 -0.45 2.25 7.79
C ALA A 49 -1.29 3.51 7.63
N ASN A 50 -1.30 4.13 6.44
CA ASN A 50 -2.10 5.31 6.18
C ASN A 50 -3.60 5.00 6.08
N ILE A 51 -3.96 3.82 5.58
CA ILE A 51 -5.36 3.39 5.60
C ILE A 51 -5.84 3.27 7.05
N ALA A 52 -5.03 2.63 7.90
CA ALA A 52 -5.36 2.48 9.31
C ALA A 52 -5.49 3.83 10.01
N GLU A 53 -4.56 4.73 9.75
CA GLU A 53 -4.58 6.07 10.35
C GLU A 53 -5.83 6.84 9.92
N GLY A 54 -6.16 6.80 8.63
CA GLY A 54 -7.36 7.47 8.12
C GLY A 54 -8.64 6.86 8.69
N TYR A 55 -8.68 5.53 8.81
CA TYR A 55 -9.84 4.84 9.38
C TYR A 55 -10.09 5.23 10.83
N GLY A 56 -9.03 5.55 11.58
CA GLY A 56 -9.13 5.97 12.97
C GLY A 56 -9.60 7.40 13.15
N ARG A 57 -9.73 8.21 12.09
CA ARG A 57 -10.20 9.59 12.20
C ARG A 57 -11.71 9.66 12.13
N TYR A 58 -12.28 10.51 12.98
CA TYR A 58 -13.74 10.65 13.06
C TYR A 58 -14.34 11.34 11.83
N PHE A 59 -13.72 12.44 11.37
CA PHE A 59 -14.23 13.24 10.26
C PHE A 59 -13.57 12.86 8.94
N TYR A 60 -14.38 12.76 7.88
CA TYR A 60 -13.88 12.47 6.54
C TYR A 60 -12.81 13.47 6.08
N LYS A 61 -12.99 14.74 6.45
CA LYS A 61 -12.00 15.78 6.12
C LYS A 61 -10.59 15.41 6.56
N GLU A 62 -10.46 14.79 7.73
CA GLU A 62 -9.18 14.31 8.23
C GLU A 62 -8.78 12.98 7.60
N SER A 63 -9.73 12.04 7.50
CA SER A 63 -9.49 10.70 6.95
C SER A 63 -8.96 10.75 5.53
N LYS A 64 -9.52 11.61 4.68
CA LYS A 64 -9.14 11.67 3.26
C LYS A 64 -7.67 11.99 3.05
N GLN A 65 -7.06 12.80 3.93
CA GLN A 65 -5.64 13.11 3.85
C GLN A 65 -4.79 11.85 3.93
N PHE A 66 -5.11 10.99 4.88
CA PHE A 66 -4.36 9.75 5.07
C PHE A 66 -4.61 8.77 3.92
N TYR A 67 -5.82 8.73 3.38
CA TYR A 67 -6.11 7.89 2.22
C TYR A 67 -5.34 8.39 0.99
N PHE A 68 -5.18 9.70 0.82
CA PHE A 68 -4.36 10.28 -0.25
C PHE A 68 -2.87 9.97 -0.04
N TYR A 69 -2.39 9.98 1.20
CA TYR A 69 -1.02 9.55 1.51
C TYR A 69 -0.82 8.09 1.14
N SER A 70 -1.81 7.24 1.43
CA SER A 70 -1.77 5.84 1.05
C SER A 70 -1.68 5.69 -0.48
N ARG A 71 -2.44 6.46 -1.22
CA ARG A 71 -2.38 6.49 -2.69
C ARG A 71 -0.98 6.83 -3.18
N GLY A 72 -0.38 7.85 -2.58
CA GLY A 72 1.00 8.24 -2.91
C GLY A 72 1.99 7.12 -2.62
N SER A 73 1.79 6.41 -1.50
CA SER A 73 2.64 5.28 -1.13
C SER A 73 2.53 4.13 -2.13
N ILE A 74 1.34 3.89 -2.69
CA ILE A 74 1.15 2.87 -3.74
C ILE A 74 1.98 3.24 -4.98
N GLN A 75 1.92 4.49 -5.41
CA GLN A 75 2.69 4.95 -6.57
C GLN A 75 4.18 4.86 -6.31
N GLU A 76 4.63 5.24 -5.12
CA GLU A 76 6.04 5.12 -4.75
C GLU A 76 6.49 3.67 -4.75
N THR A 77 5.70 2.77 -4.17
CA THR A 77 6.00 1.33 -4.15
C THR A 77 6.14 0.80 -5.58
N LYS A 78 5.21 1.16 -6.46
CA LYS A 78 5.25 0.76 -7.85
C LYS A 78 6.52 1.24 -8.55
N SER A 79 6.94 2.48 -8.24
CA SER A 79 8.16 3.05 -8.79
C SER A 79 9.41 2.26 -8.34
N TRP A 80 9.48 1.92 -7.04
CA TRP A 80 10.60 1.12 -6.53
C TRP A 80 10.61 -0.28 -7.14
N LEU A 81 9.45 -0.92 -7.31
CA LEU A 81 9.36 -2.23 -7.95
C LEU A 81 9.84 -2.17 -9.40
N SER A 82 9.51 -1.11 -10.12
CA SER A 82 9.97 -0.90 -11.49
C SER A 82 11.48 -0.79 -11.55
N LYS A 83 12.09 -0.09 -10.58
CA LYS A 83 13.56 -0.02 -10.48
C LYS A 83 14.17 -1.38 -10.22
N CYS A 84 13.54 -2.17 -9.35
CA CYS A 84 14.01 -3.53 -9.06
C CYS A 84 14.02 -4.41 -10.31
N LEU A 85 12.99 -4.27 -11.15
CA LEU A 85 12.93 -5.01 -12.42
C LEU A 85 14.04 -4.56 -13.37
N ARG A 86 14.19 -3.24 -13.56
CA ARG A 86 15.23 -2.70 -14.45
C ARG A 86 16.63 -3.08 -14.01
N ARG A 87 16.88 -3.10 -12.71
CA ARG A 87 18.19 -3.44 -12.13
C ARG A 87 18.37 -4.95 -11.95
N LYS A 88 17.38 -5.73 -12.34
CA LYS A 88 17.39 -7.19 -12.26
C LYS A 88 17.56 -7.71 -10.84
N ILE A 89 17.08 -6.95 -9.87
CA ILE A 89 17.01 -7.39 -8.48
C ILE A 89 15.83 -8.34 -8.31
N LEU A 90 14.72 -8.06 -9.02
CA LEU A 90 13.57 -8.95 -9.09
C LEU A 90 13.43 -9.50 -10.51
N THR A 91 13.04 -10.77 -10.61
CA THR A 91 12.68 -11.36 -11.91
C THR A 91 11.28 -10.86 -12.31
N SER A 92 10.98 -10.94 -13.61
CA SER A 92 9.64 -10.60 -14.10
C SER A 92 8.56 -11.44 -13.43
N GLU A 93 8.87 -12.72 -13.18
CA GLU A 93 7.91 -13.65 -12.55
C GLU A 93 7.50 -13.20 -11.15
N ILE A 94 8.38 -12.53 -10.43
CA ILE A 94 8.11 -12.02 -9.09
C ILE A 94 7.65 -10.56 -9.14
N GLY A 95 8.32 -9.72 -9.92
CA GLY A 95 8.09 -8.29 -9.92
C GLY A 95 6.80 -7.84 -10.61
N GLU A 96 6.46 -8.48 -11.75
CA GLU A 96 5.26 -8.08 -12.49
C GLU A 96 3.97 -8.32 -11.70
N PRO A 97 3.78 -9.48 -11.04
CA PRO A 97 2.58 -9.66 -10.21
C PRO A 97 2.48 -8.66 -9.06
N LEU A 98 3.60 -8.24 -8.49
CA LEU A 98 3.60 -7.24 -7.42
C LEU A 98 3.15 -5.88 -7.95
N ILE A 99 3.59 -5.49 -9.14
CA ILE A 99 3.14 -4.25 -9.78
C ILE A 99 1.64 -4.32 -10.08
N GLU A 100 1.16 -5.46 -10.59
CA GLU A 100 -0.27 -5.64 -10.85
C GLU A 100 -1.08 -5.55 -9.56
N LEU A 101 -0.54 -6.07 -8.45
CA LEU A 101 -1.20 -5.97 -7.16
C LEU A 101 -1.26 -4.52 -6.66
N CYS A 102 -0.22 -3.72 -6.91
CA CYS A 102 -0.28 -2.28 -6.64
C CYS A 102 -1.44 -1.61 -7.36
N LYS A 103 -1.64 -1.95 -8.65
CA LYS A 103 -2.74 -1.41 -9.43
C LYS A 103 -4.10 -1.82 -8.86
N LYS A 104 -4.22 -3.07 -8.42
CA LYS A 104 -5.44 -3.58 -7.79
C LYS A 104 -5.74 -2.86 -6.49
N ILE A 105 -4.73 -2.71 -5.63
CA ILE A 105 -4.88 -2.00 -4.35
C ILE A 105 -5.32 -0.56 -4.61
N LEU A 106 -4.75 0.10 -5.61
CA LEU A 106 -5.12 1.47 -5.97
C LEU A 106 -6.60 1.57 -6.35
N LEU A 107 -7.08 0.65 -7.18
CA LEU A 107 -8.49 0.64 -7.58
C LEU A 107 -9.41 0.42 -6.37
N MET A 108 -9.04 -0.51 -5.50
CA MET A 108 -9.81 -0.79 -4.29
C MET A 108 -9.82 0.40 -3.34
N LEU A 109 -8.68 1.06 -3.17
CA LEU A 109 -8.57 2.23 -2.31
C LEU A 109 -9.41 3.39 -2.86
N ASN A 110 -9.35 3.63 -4.16
CA ASN A 110 -10.17 4.68 -4.79
C ASN A 110 -11.66 4.42 -4.60
N ALA A 111 -12.09 3.16 -4.73
CA ALA A 111 -13.49 2.78 -4.49
C ALA A 111 -13.88 3.02 -3.04
N PHE A 112 -13.00 2.68 -2.10
CA PHE A 112 -13.23 2.90 -0.68
C PHE A 112 -13.32 4.39 -0.36
N ILE A 113 -12.42 5.21 -0.90
CA ILE A 113 -12.44 6.67 -0.70
C ILE A 113 -13.78 7.25 -1.18
N LYS A 114 -14.23 6.82 -2.35
CA LYS A 114 -15.50 7.27 -2.91
C LYS A 114 -16.67 6.87 -2.01
N PHE A 115 -16.66 5.64 -1.53
CA PHE A 115 -17.70 5.14 -0.63
C PHE A 115 -17.76 5.97 0.66
N VAL A 116 -16.62 6.21 1.30
CA VAL A 116 -16.55 6.97 2.56
C VAL A 116 -16.99 8.41 2.32
N ARG A 117 -16.55 9.04 1.25
CA ARG A 117 -16.92 10.41 0.90
C ARG A 117 -18.44 10.54 0.73
N ASN A 118 -19.05 9.61 0.00
CA ASN A 118 -20.49 9.65 -0.25
C ASN A 118 -21.29 9.39 1.03
N SER A 119 -20.80 8.50 1.90
CA SER A 119 -21.44 8.23 3.19
C SER A 119 -21.40 9.44 4.10
N GLN A 120 -20.31 10.16 4.14
CA GLN A 120 -20.16 11.36 4.97
C GLN A 120 -21.00 12.54 4.46
N LYS A 121 -21.16 12.65 3.14
CA LYS A 121 -21.97 13.71 2.53
C LYS A 121 -23.44 13.64 2.91
N ASN A 122 -23.93 12.45 3.23
CA ASN A 122 -25.34 12.23 3.56
C ASN A 122 -25.61 12.40 5.06
N ASN A 123 -24.60 12.73 5.83
CA ASN A 123 -24.72 13.01 7.24
C ASN A 123 -24.59 14.52 7.47
#